data_abb9b591d4e700f0a26a6fa51f0da1ab
#
_entry.id   abb9b591d4e700f0a26a6fa51f0da1ab
#
_cell.length_a   1.000
_cell.length_b   1.000
_cell.length_c   1.000
_cell.angle_alpha   90.00
_cell.angle_beta   90.00
_cell.angle_gamma   90.00
#
_symmetry.space_group_name_H-M   'P 1'
#
loop_
_entity.id
_entity.type
_entity.pdbx_description
1 polymer ?
#
loop_
_entity_poly.entity_id
_entity_poly.type
_entity_poly.pdbx_seq_one_letter_code
_entity_poly.pdbx_strand_id
1 'polypeptide(L)'
;EEYKGVYVFAQQVDNELSGIAFELLGKAKELAADLSTDVTAVLIGSGVKGLVDQLAEYGADKVIVVDDPELKEYRTEPYAHALASVINEYKPEIVLVGATAIGRDLGPRVSARVATGLTADCTVLEIGDFPINPVPNQEQKHNQLLMTRPAFGGNTIATIACPDNRPQMATVRPGVMQKIDP
;
A
#
# COMPACT_ATOMS: atom_id res chain seq x y z
N GLU A 1 -0.54 -1.70 -18.55
CA GLU A 1 -0.54 -3.16 -18.71
C GLU A 1 0.64 -3.88 -18.05
N GLU A 2 1.73 -3.18 -17.77
CA GLU A 2 2.90 -3.77 -17.11
C GLU A 2 2.78 -3.87 -15.59
N TYR A 3 1.93 -3.05 -14.97
CA TYR A 3 1.82 -2.95 -13.53
C TYR A 3 0.72 -3.87 -13.01
N LYS A 4 1.06 -4.81 -12.12
CA LYS A 4 0.12 -5.80 -11.59
C LYS A 4 0.39 -6.10 -10.11
N GLY A 5 -0.68 -6.41 -9.41
CA GLY A 5 -0.63 -6.86 -8.03
C GLY A 5 -0.84 -5.74 -7.02
N VAL A 6 -1.39 -6.13 -5.88
CA VAL A 6 -1.57 -5.25 -4.74
C VAL A 6 -0.46 -5.56 -3.74
N TYR A 7 0.41 -4.59 -3.52
CA TYR A 7 1.55 -4.73 -2.63
C TYR A 7 1.28 -4.00 -1.32
N VAL A 8 1.69 -4.62 -0.24
CA VAL A 8 1.55 -4.10 1.12
C VAL A 8 2.93 -3.99 1.73
N PHE A 9 3.28 -2.80 2.21
CA PHE A 9 4.45 -2.65 3.08
C PHE A 9 4.11 -3.27 4.44
N ALA A 10 4.73 -4.41 4.75
CA ALA A 10 4.51 -5.14 5.98
C ALA A 10 5.39 -4.56 7.09
N GLN A 11 4.88 -3.52 7.76
CA GLN A 11 5.63 -2.85 8.81
C GLN A 11 5.95 -3.80 9.96
N GLN A 12 7.20 -3.81 10.38
CA GLN A 12 7.67 -4.52 11.56
C GLN A 12 8.56 -3.59 12.41
N VAL A 13 8.57 -3.81 13.69
CA VAL A 13 9.48 -3.15 14.63
C VAL A 13 10.04 -4.24 15.53
N ASP A 14 11.37 -4.29 15.65
CA ASP A 14 12.08 -5.30 16.46
C ASP A 14 11.66 -6.74 16.12
N ASN A 15 11.50 -7.03 14.82
CA ASN A 15 11.11 -8.35 14.30
C ASN A 15 9.71 -8.81 14.76
N GLU A 16 8.83 -7.86 15.02
CA GLU A 16 7.42 -8.11 15.32
C GLU A 16 6.55 -7.31 14.34
N LEU A 17 5.62 -7.99 13.66
CA LEU A 17 4.72 -7.34 12.72
C LEU A 17 3.77 -6.40 13.45
N SER A 18 3.65 -5.19 12.93
CA SER A 18 2.71 -4.19 13.45
C SER A 18 1.28 -4.56 13.05
N GLY A 19 0.30 -4.25 13.90
CA GLY A 19 -1.10 -4.57 13.63
C GLY A 19 -1.63 -4.02 12.32
N ILE A 20 -1.14 -2.87 11.88
CA ILE A 20 -1.53 -2.27 10.61
C ILE A 20 -1.18 -3.16 9.41
N ALA A 21 -0.11 -3.96 9.49
CA ALA A 21 0.24 -4.89 8.40
C ALA A 21 -0.89 -5.87 8.11
N PHE A 22 -1.53 -6.39 9.15
CA PHE A 22 -2.65 -7.33 9.00
C PHE A 22 -3.90 -6.66 8.44
N GLU A 23 -4.19 -5.43 8.85
CA GLU A 23 -5.30 -4.65 8.31
C GLU A 23 -5.09 -4.39 6.82
N LEU A 24 -3.89 -4.00 6.41
CA LEU A 24 -3.56 -3.76 5.01
C LEU A 24 -3.67 -5.02 4.17
N LEU A 25 -3.23 -6.16 4.69
CA LEU A 25 -3.37 -7.45 4.00
C LEU A 25 -4.84 -7.82 3.79
N GLY A 26 -5.69 -7.59 4.78
CA GLY A 26 -7.14 -7.82 4.66
C GLY A 26 -7.76 -6.97 3.57
N LYS A 27 -7.47 -5.68 3.55
CA LYS A 27 -7.95 -4.78 2.49
C LYS A 27 -7.35 -5.13 1.13
N ALA A 28 -6.08 -5.46 1.07
CA ALA A 28 -5.40 -5.84 -0.16
C ALA A 28 -6.05 -7.07 -0.80
N LYS A 29 -6.52 -8.04 0.00
CA LYS A 29 -7.25 -9.20 -0.51
C LYS A 29 -8.55 -8.80 -1.24
N GLU A 30 -9.30 -7.85 -0.68
CA GLU A 30 -10.51 -7.34 -1.32
C GLU A 30 -10.19 -6.65 -2.65
N LEU A 31 -9.20 -5.75 -2.65
CA LEU A 31 -8.80 -5.02 -3.85
C LEU A 31 -8.25 -5.95 -4.92
N ALA A 32 -7.45 -6.93 -4.53
CA ALA A 32 -6.88 -7.92 -5.45
C ALA A 32 -7.97 -8.80 -6.09
N ALA A 33 -8.98 -9.17 -5.33
CA ALA A 33 -10.13 -9.92 -5.86
C ALA A 33 -10.85 -9.11 -6.95
N ASP A 34 -11.08 -7.82 -6.71
CA ASP A 34 -11.74 -6.94 -7.68
C ASP A 34 -10.90 -6.73 -8.95
N LEU A 35 -9.57 -6.78 -8.83
CA LEU A 35 -8.64 -6.63 -9.95
C LEU A 35 -8.19 -7.97 -10.55
N SER A 36 -8.65 -9.09 -10.02
CA SER A 36 -8.23 -10.44 -10.43
C SER A 36 -6.71 -10.62 -10.40
N THR A 37 -6.10 -10.25 -9.28
CA THR A 37 -4.65 -10.28 -9.08
C THR A 37 -4.28 -10.80 -7.69
N ASP A 38 -2.99 -10.84 -7.40
CA ASP A 38 -2.43 -11.36 -6.14
C ASP A 38 -2.08 -10.25 -5.16
N VAL A 39 -1.98 -10.64 -3.88
CA VAL A 39 -1.44 -9.80 -2.81
C VAL A 39 0.00 -10.18 -2.53
N THR A 40 0.89 -9.20 -2.54
CA THR A 40 2.29 -9.37 -2.18
C THR A 40 2.63 -8.51 -0.97
N ALA A 41 3.19 -9.11 0.07
CA ALA A 41 3.74 -8.38 1.19
C ALA A 41 5.22 -8.08 0.94
N VAL A 42 5.65 -6.87 1.24
CA VAL A 42 7.05 -6.45 1.19
C VAL A 42 7.54 -6.32 2.62
N LEU A 43 8.45 -7.20 3.01
CA LEU A 43 8.99 -7.30 4.37
C LEU A 43 10.44 -6.84 4.38
N ILE A 44 10.70 -5.71 5.03
CA ILE A 44 12.01 -5.08 5.09
C ILE A 44 12.51 -5.09 6.53
N GLY A 45 13.73 -5.55 6.74
CA GLY A 45 14.32 -5.58 8.05
C GLY A 45 15.61 -6.38 8.10
N SER A 46 16.02 -6.77 9.30
CA SER A 46 17.18 -7.63 9.54
C SER A 46 16.76 -8.84 10.36
N GLY A 47 17.02 -10.04 9.82
CA GLY A 47 16.62 -11.27 10.47
C GLY A 47 15.10 -11.49 10.50
N VAL A 48 14.38 -11.00 9.49
CA VAL A 48 12.90 -10.98 9.48
C VAL A 48 12.26 -12.18 8.80
N LYS A 49 13.03 -13.11 8.25
CA LYS A 49 12.50 -14.26 7.50
C LYS A 49 11.51 -15.12 8.29
N GLY A 50 11.63 -15.15 9.61
CA GLY A 50 10.68 -15.87 10.48
C GLY A 50 9.26 -15.31 10.49
N LEU A 51 9.04 -14.11 9.95
CA LEU A 51 7.72 -13.47 9.89
C LEU A 51 6.92 -13.82 8.63
N VAL A 52 7.54 -14.49 7.66
CA VAL A 52 6.92 -14.79 6.35
C VAL A 52 5.66 -15.63 6.50
N ASP A 53 5.68 -16.68 7.31
CA ASP A 53 4.53 -17.58 7.48
C ASP A 53 3.33 -16.83 8.07
N GLN A 54 3.55 -15.94 9.01
CA GLN A 54 2.47 -15.12 9.57
C GLN A 54 1.84 -14.20 8.53
N LEU A 55 2.64 -13.61 7.65
CA LEU A 55 2.11 -12.79 6.55
C LEU A 55 1.26 -13.62 5.59
N ALA A 56 1.68 -14.84 5.28
CA ALA A 56 0.91 -15.75 4.45
C ALA A 56 -0.43 -16.13 5.10
N GLU A 57 -0.45 -16.39 6.40
CA GLU A 57 -1.68 -16.71 7.16
C GLU A 57 -2.70 -15.57 7.10
N TYR A 58 -2.25 -14.33 7.09
CA TYR A 58 -3.11 -13.15 7.06
C TYR A 58 -3.42 -12.63 5.64
N GLY A 59 -3.07 -13.37 4.59
CA GLY A 59 -3.57 -13.10 3.25
C GLY A 59 -2.53 -12.79 2.18
N ALA A 60 -1.24 -12.77 2.49
CA ALA A 60 -0.22 -12.58 1.46
C ALA A 60 -0.10 -13.83 0.60
N ASP A 61 -0.27 -13.69 -0.71
CA ASP A 61 -0.03 -14.76 -1.68
C ASP A 61 1.46 -14.93 -1.96
N LYS A 62 2.20 -13.84 -1.87
CA LYS A 62 3.66 -13.77 -2.05
C LYS A 62 4.26 -12.86 -1.00
N VAL A 63 5.50 -13.13 -0.62
CA VAL A 63 6.27 -12.25 0.27
C VAL A 63 7.62 -11.97 -0.36
N ILE A 64 7.94 -10.70 -0.54
CA ILE A 64 9.26 -10.25 -0.94
C ILE A 64 9.99 -9.81 0.32
N VAL A 65 11.11 -10.46 0.61
CA VAL A 65 11.92 -10.17 1.80
C VAL A 65 13.17 -9.41 1.39
N VAL A 66 13.36 -8.24 2.00
CA VAL A 66 14.60 -7.48 1.89
C VAL A 66 15.26 -7.52 3.27
N ASP A 67 16.23 -8.40 3.42
CA ASP A 67 16.88 -8.69 4.70
C ASP A 67 18.35 -8.28 4.65
N ASP A 68 18.71 -7.27 5.44
CA ASP A 68 20.06 -6.74 5.52
C ASP A 68 20.30 -6.16 6.90
N PRO A 69 21.50 -6.33 7.50
CA PRO A 69 21.81 -5.78 8.81
C PRO A 69 21.58 -4.28 8.96
N GLU A 70 21.74 -3.51 7.89
CA GLU A 70 21.49 -2.06 7.89
C GLU A 70 20.01 -1.69 8.01
N LEU A 71 19.11 -2.65 7.80
CA LEU A 71 17.66 -2.46 7.87
C LEU A 71 17.09 -2.88 9.24
N LYS A 72 17.93 -3.13 10.21
CA LYS A 72 17.50 -3.56 11.54
C LYS A 72 16.54 -2.57 12.19
N GLU A 73 16.88 -1.29 12.15
CA GLU A 73 16.04 -0.22 12.64
C GLU A 73 15.55 0.64 11.47
N TYR A 74 14.35 1.19 11.63
CA TYR A 74 13.82 2.06 10.60
C TYR A 74 14.68 3.31 10.44
N ARG A 75 15.16 3.53 9.23
CA ARG A 75 15.74 4.80 8.77
C ARG A 75 15.19 5.10 7.40
N THR A 76 14.91 6.37 7.14
CA THR A 76 14.22 6.80 5.91
C THR A 76 14.93 6.33 4.64
N GLU A 77 16.19 6.69 4.45
CA GLU A 77 16.89 6.42 3.19
C GLU A 77 17.08 4.92 2.87
N PRO A 78 17.56 4.08 3.77
CA PRO A 78 17.70 2.65 3.45
C PRO A 78 16.36 1.98 3.14
N TYR A 79 15.32 2.30 3.90
CA TYR A 79 13.98 1.72 3.67
C TYR A 79 13.34 2.27 2.39
N ALA A 80 13.48 3.56 2.12
CA ALA A 80 12.97 4.15 0.89
C ALA A 80 13.68 3.56 -0.34
N HIS A 81 14.98 3.37 -0.27
CA HIS A 81 15.74 2.71 -1.33
C HIS A 81 15.26 1.29 -1.56
N ALA A 82 15.08 0.51 -0.49
CA ALA A 82 14.63 -0.88 -0.57
C ALA A 82 13.23 -0.98 -1.19
N LEU A 83 12.28 -0.20 -0.70
CA LEU A 83 10.90 -0.25 -1.20
C LEU A 83 10.80 0.28 -2.64
N ALA A 84 11.49 1.36 -2.96
CA ALA A 84 11.51 1.89 -4.33
C ALA A 84 12.14 0.89 -5.31
N SER A 85 13.18 0.17 -4.90
CA SER A 85 13.82 -0.88 -5.72
C SER A 85 12.85 -2.03 -6.01
N VAL A 86 12.09 -2.46 -5.01
CA VAL A 86 11.04 -3.48 -5.18
C VAL A 86 9.97 -2.99 -6.17
N ILE A 87 9.50 -1.76 -6.01
CA ILE A 87 8.48 -1.18 -6.90
C ILE A 87 8.99 -1.12 -8.34
N ASN A 88 10.20 -0.65 -8.55
CA ASN A 88 10.76 -0.53 -9.91
C ASN A 88 11.01 -1.88 -10.57
N GLU A 89 11.35 -2.91 -9.81
CA GLU A 89 11.59 -4.25 -10.33
C GLU A 89 10.30 -5.02 -10.61
N TYR A 90 9.37 -5.00 -9.66
CA TYR A 90 8.15 -5.83 -9.72
C TYR A 90 6.92 -5.13 -10.28
N LYS A 91 6.94 -3.81 -10.39
CA LYS A 91 5.88 -2.98 -10.98
C LYS A 91 4.48 -3.28 -10.43
N PRO A 92 4.24 -3.00 -9.14
CA PRO A 92 2.91 -3.18 -8.56
C PRO A 92 1.90 -2.16 -9.11
N GLU A 93 0.65 -2.57 -9.22
CA GLU A 93 -0.47 -1.68 -9.55
C GLU A 93 -0.81 -0.75 -8.39
N ILE A 94 -0.81 -1.31 -7.17
CA ILE A 94 -1.16 -0.62 -5.94
C ILE A 94 -0.10 -0.91 -4.88
N VAL A 95 0.27 0.11 -4.10
CA VAL A 95 1.13 -0.04 -2.91
C VAL A 95 0.45 0.61 -1.72
N LEU A 96 0.20 -0.17 -0.68
CA LEU A 96 -0.42 0.29 0.57
C LEU A 96 0.60 0.34 1.69
N VAL A 97 0.60 1.45 2.41
CA VAL A 97 1.48 1.71 3.57
C VAL A 97 0.61 2.17 4.73
N GLY A 98 0.91 1.76 5.96
CA GLY A 98 0.18 2.26 7.13
C GLY A 98 0.49 3.73 7.42
N ALA A 99 -0.52 4.49 7.83
CA ALA A 99 -0.33 5.88 8.25
C ALA A 99 0.16 5.97 9.71
N THR A 100 1.20 5.22 10.00
CA THR A 100 1.97 5.26 11.26
C THR A 100 3.07 6.32 11.15
N ALA A 101 3.82 6.56 12.21
CA ALA A 101 4.99 7.44 12.16
C ALA A 101 5.98 7.00 11.07
N ILE A 102 6.25 5.70 10.97
CA ILE A 102 7.12 5.13 9.91
C ILE A 102 6.51 5.35 8.54
N GLY A 103 5.25 4.99 8.36
CA GLY A 103 4.60 5.05 7.04
C GLY A 103 4.39 6.47 6.53
N ARG A 104 4.11 7.43 7.43
CA ARG A 104 3.99 8.84 7.06
C ARG A 104 5.32 9.47 6.64
N ASP A 105 6.42 8.90 7.09
CA ASP A 105 7.76 9.29 6.65
C ASP A 105 8.16 8.56 5.35
N LEU A 106 7.96 7.25 5.29
CA LEU A 106 8.37 6.38 4.20
C LEU A 106 7.54 6.59 2.92
N GLY A 107 6.22 6.64 3.06
CA GLY A 107 5.29 6.65 1.92
C GLY A 107 5.54 7.81 0.94
N PRO A 108 5.53 9.08 1.40
CA PRO A 108 5.79 10.21 0.52
C PRO A 108 7.16 10.18 -0.12
N ARG A 109 8.17 9.73 0.60
CA ARG A 109 9.54 9.63 0.08
C ARG A 109 9.62 8.62 -1.07
N VAL A 110 8.99 7.47 -0.91
CA VAL A 110 8.97 6.44 -1.95
C VAL A 110 8.14 6.89 -3.15
N SER A 111 6.96 7.48 -2.93
CA SER A 111 6.11 7.94 -4.04
C SER A 111 6.82 8.98 -4.92
N ALA A 112 7.53 9.91 -4.30
CA ALA A 112 8.33 10.89 -5.03
C ALA A 112 9.46 10.22 -5.83
N ARG A 113 10.12 9.24 -5.23
CA ARG A 113 11.25 8.53 -5.86
C ARG A 113 10.83 7.70 -7.08
N VAL A 114 9.64 7.14 -7.07
CA VAL A 114 9.08 6.37 -8.20
C VAL A 114 8.17 7.19 -9.10
N ALA A 115 8.14 8.50 -8.91
CA ALA A 115 7.42 9.47 -9.72
C ALA A 115 5.91 9.21 -9.81
N THR A 116 5.28 8.97 -8.67
CA THR A 116 3.83 8.81 -8.58
C THR A 116 3.25 9.64 -7.44
N GLY A 117 1.92 9.73 -7.40
CA GLY A 117 1.20 10.39 -6.32
C GLY A 117 0.95 9.46 -5.14
N LEU A 118 0.70 10.06 -3.97
CA LEU A 118 0.29 9.32 -2.78
C LEU A 118 -0.85 10.07 -2.11
N THR A 119 -1.93 9.35 -1.79
CA THR A 119 -3.02 9.88 -0.98
C THR A 119 -2.82 9.44 0.46
N ALA A 120 -2.75 10.41 1.36
CA ALA A 120 -2.39 10.16 2.76
C ALA A 120 -3.62 9.96 3.65
N ASP A 121 -3.45 9.11 4.65
CA ASP A 121 -4.41 8.92 5.76
C ASP A 121 -5.80 8.50 5.30
N CYS A 122 -5.86 7.55 4.36
CA CYS A 122 -7.10 7.04 3.81
C CYS A 122 -7.90 6.23 4.83
N THR A 123 -9.22 6.36 4.76
CA THR A 123 -10.15 5.60 5.60
C THR A 123 -11.01 4.62 4.79
N VAL A 124 -11.14 4.83 3.48
CA VAL A 124 -11.85 3.91 2.57
C VAL A 124 -11.01 3.71 1.31
N LEU A 125 -10.86 2.46 0.90
CA LEU A 125 -10.22 2.08 -0.36
C LEU A 125 -11.13 1.13 -1.11
N GLU A 126 -11.39 1.43 -2.39
CA GLU A 126 -12.22 0.58 -3.26
C GLU A 126 -11.78 0.69 -4.71
N ILE A 127 -12.17 -0.28 -5.52
CA ILE A 127 -11.92 -0.24 -6.96
C ILE A 127 -13.18 0.27 -7.66
N GLY A 128 -13.02 1.21 -8.56
CA GLY A 128 -14.14 1.78 -9.31
C GLY A 128 -13.69 2.62 -10.49
N ASP A 129 -14.64 3.33 -11.07
CA ASP A 129 -14.41 4.18 -12.22
C ASP A 129 -14.12 5.62 -11.78
N PHE A 130 -13.24 6.29 -12.50
CA PHE A 130 -12.92 7.69 -12.24
C PHE A 130 -12.92 8.51 -13.55
N PRO A 131 -13.60 9.66 -13.61
CA PRO A 131 -14.46 10.21 -12.55
C PRO A 131 -15.62 9.27 -12.20
N ILE A 132 -16.09 9.35 -10.94
CA ILE A 132 -17.13 8.45 -10.41
C ILE A 132 -18.41 8.57 -11.23
N ASN A 133 -18.79 9.81 -11.57
CA ASN A 133 -19.90 10.09 -12.45
C ASN A 133 -19.38 10.51 -13.83
N PRO A 134 -19.99 10.01 -14.91
CA PRO A 134 -19.57 10.41 -16.25
C PRO A 134 -19.68 11.93 -16.44
N VAL A 135 -18.65 12.51 -17.02
CA VAL A 135 -18.58 13.94 -17.35
C VAL A 135 -18.56 14.08 -18.88
N PRO A 136 -19.37 14.96 -19.47
CA PRO A 136 -19.35 15.17 -20.91
C PRO A 136 -17.95 15.50 -21.44
N ASN A 137 -17.54 14.83 -22.50
CA ASN A 137 -16.23 14.98 -23.15
C ASN A 137 -15.01 14.57 -22.31
N GLN A 138 -15.22 13.83 -21.22
CA GLN A 138 -14.15 13.27 -20.42
C GLN A 138 -14.26 11.75 -20.40
N GLU A 139 -13.17 11.07 -20.76
CA GLU A 139 -13.10 9.62 -20.70
C GLU A 139 -13.08 9.15 -19.25
N GLN A 140 -13.93 8.17 -18.96
CA GLN A 140 -13.96 7.51 -17.65
C GLN A 140 -12.96 6.37 -17.64
N LYS A 141 -12.03 6.38 -16.70
CA LYS A 141 -11.05 5.29 -16.54
C LYS A 141 -11.59 4.26 -15.54
N HIS A 142 -11.52 2.99 -15.94
CA HIS A 142 -12.05 1.87 -15.18
C HIS A 142 -10.99 1.24 -14.25
N ASN A 143 -11.45 0.54 -13.21
CA ASN A 143 -10.61 -0.24 -12.30
C ASN A 143 -9.52 0.60 -11.62
N GLN A 144 -9.87 1.81 -11.22
CA GLN A 144 -8.98 2.69 -10.49
C GLN A 144 -9.09 2.48 -8.98
N LEU A 145 -8.02 2.72 -8.24
CA LEU A 145 -8.09 2.79 -6.78
C LEU A 145 -8.72 4.12 -6.39
N LEU A 146 -9.89 4.05 -5.78
CA LEU A 146 -10.59 5.21 -5.22
C LEU A 146 -10.21 5.33 -3.76
N MET A 147 -9.55 6.43 -3.41
CA MET A 147 -8.97 6.67 -2.10
C MET A 147 -9.74 7.78 -1.39
N THR A 148 -10.44 7.42 -0.32
CA THR A 148 -11.24 8.37 0.45
C THR A 148 -10.52 8.73 1.73
N ARG A 149 -10.45 10.02 2.02
CA ARG A 149 -9.84 10.56 3.22
C ARG A 149 -10.66 11.73 3.78
N PRO A 150 -10.59 11.98 5.10
CA PRO A 150 -11.15 13.21 5.66
C PRO A 150 -10.41 14.42 5.10
N ALA A 151 -11.17 15.43 4.65
CA ALA A 151 -10.62 16.70 4.23
C ALA A 151 -10.54 17.67 5.40
N PHE A 152 -9.88 18.80 5.19
CA PHE A 152 -9.74 19.86 6.19
C PHE A 152 -11.11 20.33 6.69
N GLY A 153 -11.29 20.44 8.03
CA GLY A 153 -12.51 20.92 8.64
C GLY A 153 -13.45 19.85 9.21
N GLY A 154 -13.08 18.58 9.17
CA GLY A 154 -13.71 17.48 9.94
C GLY A 154 -15.01 16.90 9.38
N ASN A 155 -15.78 17.63 8.59
CA ASN A 155 -17.08 17.19 8.06
C ASN A 155 -17.07 16.90 6.56
N THR A 156 -15.94 17.09 5.89
CA THR A 156 -15.81 16.88 4.45
C THR A 156 -14.93 15.68 4.19
N ILE A 157 -15.36 14.82 3.27
CA ILE A 157 -14.56 13.72 2.77
C ILE A 157 -14.19 13.98 1.31
N ALA A 158 -13.01 13.56 0.90
CA ALA A 158 -12.56 13.66 -0.48
C ALA A 158 -12.25 12.28 -1.01
N THR A 159 -12.73 11.96 -2.21
CA THR A 159 -12.37 10.75 -2.93
C THR A 159 -11.43 11.13 -4.05
N ILE A 160 -10.25 10.50 -4.06
CA ILE A 160 -9.12 10.83 -4.92
C ILE A 160 -8.72 9.60 -5.70
N ALA A 161 -8.29 9.78 -6.94
CA ALA A 161 -7.69 8.74 -7.76
C ALA A 161 -6.36 9.20 -8.33
N CYS A 162 -5.55 8.24 -8.78
CA CYS A 162 -4.28 8.51 -9.46
C CYS A 162 -4.29 7.77 -10.82
N PRO A 163 -5.04 8.29 -11.82
CA PRO A 163 -5.27 7.55 -13.06
C PRO A 163 -4.07 7.52 -14.01
N ASP A 164 -3.11 8.43 -13.87
CA ASP A 164 -2.07 8.64 -14.88
C ASP A 164 -0.70 8.08 -14.49
N ASN A 165 -0.50 7.70 -13.23
CA ASN A 165 0.77 7.19 -12.74
C ASN A 165 0.59 5.86 -12.00
N ARG A 166 1.66 5.06 -11.96
CA ARG A 166 1.72 3.80 -11.22
C ARG A 166 3.01 3.69 -10.42
N PRO A 167 3.01 3.02 -9.28
CA PRO A 167 1.82 2.44 -8.64
C PRO A 167 0.87 3.51 -8.08
N GLN A 168 -0.38 3.12 -7.85
CA GLN A 168 -1.31 3.94 -7.07
C GLN A 168 -0.97 3.73 -5.60
N MET A 169 -0.61 4.79 -4.89
CA MET A 169 -0.13 4.69 -3.51
C MET A 169 -1.06 5.38 -2.51
N ALA A 170 -1.24 4.73 -1.39
CA ALA A 170 -2.00 5.28 -0.27
C ALA A 170 -1.32 4.95 1.06
N THR A 171 -1.37 5.89 2.00
CA THR A 171 -1.22 5.53 3.41
C THR A 171 -2.60 5.39 4.03
N VAL A 172 -2.75 4.41 4.92
CA VAL A 172 -4.04 4.00 5.48
C VAL A 172 -4.03 4.22 6.99
N ARG A 173 -5.08 4.89 7.49
CA ARG A 173 -5.25 5.13 8.92
C ARG A 173 -5.35 3.82 9.68
N PRO A 174 -4.55 3.59 10.74
CA PRO A 174 -4.70 2.41 11.58
C PRO A 174 -6.08 2.36 12.27
N GLY A 175 -6.64 1.15 12.42
CA GLY A 175 -7.89 0.90 13.11
C GLY A 175 -9.15 1.02 12.24
N VAL A 176 -9.02 1.26 10.93
CA VAL A 176 -10.19 1.43 10.05
C VAL A 176 -10.40 0.27 9.07
N MET A 177 -9.37 -0.51 8.78
CA MET A 177 -9.48 -1.68 7.89
C MET A 177 -9.54 -2.96 8.72
N GLN A 178 -10.21 -3.97 8.18
CA GLN A 178 -10.36 -5.25 8.88
C GLN A 178 -9.34 -6.25 8.38
N LYS A 179 -8.64 -6.89 9.31
CA LYS A 179 -7.81 -8.05 9.01
C LYS A 179 -8.69 -9.28 8.79
N ILE A 180 -8.18 -10.23 8.04
CA ILE A 180 -8.82 -11.55 7.96
C ILE A 180 -8.49 -12.35 9.21
N ASP A 181 -9.30 -13.36 9.51
CA ASP A 181 -9.00 -14.37 10.52
C ASP A 181 -8.08 -15.43 9.87
N PRO A 182 -6.95 -15.75 10.49
CA PRO A 182 -6.00 -16.71 9.93
C PRO A 182 -6.49 -18.16 10.00
#